data_9ff4ef6fc2a7fda87eef3d2a37adc25f
#
_entry.id   9ff4ef6fc2a7fda87eef3d2a37adc25f
#
_cell.length_a   1.000
_cell.length_b   1.000
_cell.length_c   1.000
_cell.angle_alpha   90.00
_cell.angle_beta   90.00
_cell.angle_gamma   90.00
#
_symmetry.space_group_name_H-M   'P 1'
#
loop_
_entity.id
_entity.type
_entity.pdbx_description
1 polymer ?
#
loop_
_entity_poly.entity_id
_entity_poly.type
_entity_poly.pdbx_seq_one_letter_code
_entity_poly.pdbx_strand_id
1 'polypeptide(L)'
;ALPISANFPPEAPGKGMTVLDLGRTQIAVINLMGNVYLDEHLACPFRTLDTLLKTPDLPKICIVDFHAEATGEKRAFGYYADGRVSAVFGTHTHVQTADETVLPKGTGYITDVGMTGPIESVLGVRAELVIKKQISKMPVRFDFADGPCKLDCILFDIDEKTGLTRSTERFSLR
;
A
#
# COMPACT_ATOMS: atom_id res chain seq x y z
N ALA A 1 4.33 11.12 14.13
CA ALA A 1 3.41 10.01 14.46
C ALA A 1 3.93 8.75 13.78
N LEU A 2 3.98 7.65 14.52
CA LEU A 2 4.27 6.35 13.91
C LEU A 2 3.06 5.95 13.05
N PRO A 3 3.24 5.61 11.77
CA PRO A 3 2.17 5.03 10.97
C PRO A 3 1.81 3.66 11.55
N ILE A 4 0.53 3.40 11.68
CA ILE A 4 -0.02 2.08 12.03
C ILE A 4 -1.24 1.87 11.13
N SER A 5 -1.58 0.62 10.82
CA SER A 5 -2.79 0.38 10.04
C SER A 5 -4.04 0.73 10.85
N ALA A 6 -5.00 1.38 10.21
CA ALA A 6 -6.20 1.90 10.87
C ALA A 6 -7.13 0.81 11.43
N ASN A 7 -6.92 -0.44 11.04
CA ASN A 7 -7.67 -1.59 11.53
C ASN A 7 -6.98 -2.33 12.70
N PHE A 8 -5.90 -1.77 13.26
CA PHE A 8 -5.35 -2.21 14.55
C PHE A 8 -6.30 -1.85 15.70
N PRO A 9 -6.20 -2.52 16.86
CA PRO A 9 -6.92 -2.14 18.06
C PRO A 9 -6.67 -0.68 18.43
N PRO A 10 -7.65 0.03 18.99
CA PRO A 10 -7.53 1.46 19.30
C PRO A 10 -6.44 1.79 20.33
N GLU A 11 -5.99 0.82 21.11
CA GLU A 11 -4.89 0.95 22.09
C GLU A 11 -3.51 0.94 21.43
N ALA A 12 -3.41 0.50 20.19
CA ALA A 12 -2.13 0.46 19.47
C ALA A 12 -1.61 1.89 19.20
N PRO A 13 -0.33 2.18 19.51
CA PRO A 13 0.20 3.53 19.35
C PRO A 13 0.39 3.88 17.89
N GLY A 14 -0.12 5.03 17.48
CA GLY A 14 0.04 5.55 16.12
C GLY A 14 -1.26 6.10 15.52
N LYS A 15 -1.21 6.41 14.23
CA LYS A 15 -2.38 6.90 13.47
C LYS A 15 -2.48 6.15 12.14
N GLY A 16 -3.64 5.55 11.90
CA GLY A 16 -3.93 4.84 10.65
C GLY A 16 -4.45 5.75 9.53
N MET A 17 -4.78 6.99 9.86
CA MET A 17 -5.16 8.01 8.90
C MET A 17 -4.50 9.34 9.25
N THR A 18 -4.01 10.06 8.24
CA THR A 18 -3.44 11.39 8.36
C THR A 18 -3.96 12.28 7.24
N VAL A 19 -4.25 13.54 7.57
CA VAL A 19 -4.59 14.56 6.58
C VAL A 19 -3.35 15.43 6.36
N LEU A 20 -2.93 15.51 5.10
CA LEU A 20 -1.85 16.39 4.64
C LEU A 20 -2.49 17.66 4.05
N ASP A 21 -2.10 18.81 4.58
CA ASP A 21 -2.51 20.12 4.05
C ASP A 21 -1.39 20.65 3.13
N LEU A 22 -1.72 20.80 1.85
CA LEU A 22 -0.83 21.34 0.82
C LEU A 22 -1.15 22.82 0.51
N GLY A 23 -1.91 23.50 1.37
CA GLY A 23 -2.33 24.89 1.24
C GLY A 23 -3.54 25.06 0.32
N ARG A 24 -3.46 24.62 -0.95
CA ARG A 24 -4.59 24.70 -1.89
C ARG A 24 -5.54 23.51 -1.79
N THR A 25 -5.03 22.35 -1.41
CA THR A 25 -5.80 21.11 -1.34
C THR A 25 -5.34 20.29 -0.14
N GLN A 26 -6.23 19.47 0.37
CA GLN A 26 -5.94 18.52 1.45
C GLN A 26 -6.06 17.09 0.92
N ILE A 27 -5.22 16.20 1.44
CA ILE A 27 -5.17 14.79 1.07
C ILE A 27 -5.26 13.95 2.35
N ALA A 28 -6.24 13.07 2.41
CA ALA A 28 -6.27 12.01 3.42
C ALA A 28 -5.44 10.82 2.94
N VAL A 29 -4.52 10.36 3.78
CA VAL A 29 -3.76 9.13 3.57
C VAL A 29 -4.16 8.13 4.64
N ILE A 30 -4.64 6.96 4.22
CA ILE A 30 -5.09 5.86 5.07
C ILE A 30 -4.16 4.68 4.86
N ASN A 31 -3.69 4.07 5.95
CA ASN A 31 -3.05 2.76 5.89
C ASN A 31 -3.99 1.70 6.47
N LEU A 32 -4.16 0.60 5.74
CA LEU A 32 -4.94 -0.57 6.14
C LEU A 32 -4.13 -1.84 5.90
N MET A 33 -4.33 -2.84 6.74
CA MET A 33 -3.70 -4.15 6.60
C MET A 33 -4.75 -5.21 6.27
N GLY A 34 -4.43 -6.10 5.32
CA GLY A 34 -5.21 -7.28 5.00
C GLY A 34 -5.15 -8.33 6.11
N ASN A 35 -6.01 -9.34 6.01
CA ASN A 35 -6.08 -10.43 6.99
C ASN A 35 -5.79 -11.80 6.37
N VAL A 36 -5.72 -11.90 5.04
CA VAL A 36 -5.51 -13.18 4.36
C VAL A 36 -4.01 -13.49 4.29
N TYR A 37 -3.62 -14.62 4.88
CA TYR A 37 -2.22 -15.09 4.98
C TYR A 37 -1.29 -14.20 5.82
N LEU A 38 -1.84 -13.31 6.62
CA LEU A 38 -1.11 -12.54 7.64
C LEU A 38 -1.49 -13.06 9.02
N ASP A 39 -0.51 -13.10 9.93
CA ASP A 39 -0.69 -13.66 11.28
C ASP A 39 -1.48 -12.71 12.21
N GLU A 40 -1.54 -11.44 11.88
CA GLU A 40 -2.25 -10.41 12.63
C GLU A 40 -3.76 -10.50 12.36
N HIS A 41 -4.53 -11.01 13.28
CA HIS A 41 -5.99 -11.04 13.20
C HIS A 41 -6.61 -9.68 13.53
N LEU A 42 -6.52 -8.75 12.60
CA LEU A 42 -7.00 -7.38 12.75
C LEU A 42 -8.49 -7.23 12.42
N ALA A 43 -9.06 -6.07 12.72
CA ALA A 43 -10.40 -5.73 12.28
C ALA A 43 -10.50 -5.78 10.74
N CYS A 44 -11.70 -6.07 10.23
CA CYS A 44 -11.93 -6.18 8.78
C CYS A 44 -11.59 -4.87 8.07
N PRO A 45 -10.61 -4.83 7.13
CA PRO A 45 -10.19 -3.59 6.47
C PRO A 45 -11.30 -2.96 5.63
N PHE A 46 -12.20 -3.75 5.06
CA PHE A 46 -13.35 -3.25 4.30
C PHE A 46 -14.31 -2.45 5.18
N ARG A 47 -14.66 -2.99 6.37
CA ARG A 47 -15.53 -2.30 7.33
C ARG A 47 -14.84 -1.11 7.99
N THR A 48 -13.54 -1.19 8.21
CA THR A 48 -12.75 -0.07 8.71
C THR A 48 -12.75 1.07 7.72
N LEU A 49 -12.59 0.80 6.42
CA LEU A 49 -12.74 1.82 5.38
C LEU A 49 -14.13 2.49 5.45
N ASP A 50 -15.21 1.73 5.60
CA ASP A 50 -16.57 2.29 5.72
C ASP A 50 -16.69 3.26 6.89
N THR A 51 -16.02 2.96 8.00
CA THR A 51 -16.02 3.82 9.19
C THR A 51 -15.22 5.10 8.94
N LEU A 52 -14.03 4.97 8.36
CA LEU A 52 -13.14 6.11 8.09
C LEU A 52 -13.75 7.08 7.08
N LEU A 53 -14.43 6.59 6.05
CA LEU A 53 -15.10 7.42 5.05
C LEU A 53 -16.31 8.20 5.59
N LYS A 54 -16.75 7.93 6.82
CA LYS A 54 -17.77 8.70 7.52
C LYS A 54 -17.19 9.81 8.41
N THR A 55 -15.85 9.94 8.46
CA THR A 55 -15.19 11.01 9.22
C THR A 55 -15.67 12.37 8.73
N PRO A 56 -16.13 13.26 9.63
CA PRO A 56 -16.51 14.62 9.24
C PRO A 56 -15.34 15.35 8.58
N ASP A 57 -15.63 16.15 7.59
CA ASP A 57 -14.66 16.99 6.86
C ASP A 57 -13.51 16.20 6.21
N LEU A 58 -13.73 14.93 5.88
CA LEU A 58 -12.75 14.12 5.16
C LEU A 58 -12.43 14.79 3.80
N PRO A 59 -11.13 14.98 3.47
CA PRO A 59 -10.74 15.52 2.16
C PRO A 59 -11.29 14.70 1.00
N LYS A 60 -11.62 15.37 -0.11
CA LYS A 60 -12.07 14.70 -1.35
C LYS A 60 -11.01 13.76 -1.91
N ILE A 61 -9.73 14.16 -1.81
CA ILE A 61 -8.63 13.30 -2.21
C ILE A 61 -8.29 12.40 -1.03
N CYS A 62 -8.54 11.11 -1.22
CA CYS A 62 -8.28 10.07 -0.24
C CYS A 62 -7.47 8.96 -0.90
N ILE A 63 -6.30 8.65 -0.35
CA ILE A 63 -5.37 7.62 -0.85
C ILE A 63 -5.26 6.54 0.20
N VAL A 64 -5.33 5.28 -0.22
CA VAL A 64 -5.22 4.12 0.66
C VAL A 64 -3.97 3.31 0.32
N ASP A 65 -3.06 3.16 1.28
CA ASP A 65 -2.03 2.13 1.32
C ASP A 65 -2.65 0.85 1.89
N PHE A 66 -2.76 -0.19 1.07
CA PHE A 66 -3.32 -1.46 1.48
C PHE A 66 -2.21 -2.53 1.59
N HIS A 67 -1.71 -2.70 2.80
CA HIS A 67 -0.65 -3.67 3.12
C HIS A 67 -1.22 -5.06 3.27
N ALA A 68 -1.09 -5.91 2.26
CA ALA A 68 -1.69 -7.24 2.24
C ALA A 68 -0.88 -8.23 1.39
N GLU A 69 -0.85 -9.50 1.80
CA GLU A 69 -0.18 -10.57 1.06
C GLU A 69 -1.02 -11.05 -0.12
N ALA A 70 -2.30 -11.37 0.10
CA ALA A 70 -3.12 -12.05 -0.88
C ALA A 70 -3.57 -11.12 -2.03
N THR A 71 -3.17 -11.43 -3.26
CA THR A 71 -3.58 -10.70 -4.47
C THR A 71 -5.11 -10.60 -4.59
N GLY A 72 -5.83 -11.70 -4.27
CA GLY A 72 -7.29 -11.71 -4.30
C GLY A 72 -7.92 -10.73 -3.32
N GLU A 73 -7.38 -10.61 -2.10
CA GLU A 73 -7.84 -9.64 -1.10
C GLU A 73 -7.55 -8.19 -1.57
N LYS A 74 -6.34 -7.93 -2.09
CA LYS A 74 -5.97 -6.62 -2.64
C LYS A 74 -6.92 -6.21 -3.77
N ARG A 75 -7.18 -7.11 -4.70
CA ARG A 75 -8.05 -6.84 -5.84
C ARG A 75 -9.51 -6.61 -5.41
N ALA A 76 -10.03 -7.44 -4.49
CA ALA A 76 -11.35 -7.27 -3.92
C ALA A 76 -11.48 -5.94 -3.19
N PHE A 77 -10.46 -5.55 -2.43
CA PHE A 77 -10.42 -4.26 -1.74
C PHE A 77 -10.43 -3.08 -2.74
N GLY A 78 -9.66 -3.16 -3.82
CA GLY A 78 -9.67 -2.16 -4.89
C GLY A 78 -11.07 -1.93 -5.46
N TYR A 79 -11.79 -3.00 -5.83
CA TYR A 79 -13.17 -2.88 -6.32
C TYR A 79 -14.16 -2.40 -5.25
N TYR A 80 -13.96 -2.79 -3.99
CA TYR A 80 -14.79 -2.29 -2.89
C TYR A 80 -14.63 -0.80 -2.65
N ALA A 81 -13.43 -0.28 -2.83
CA ALA A 81 -13.09 1.13 -2.67
C ALA A 81 -13.40 1.97 -3.93
N ASP A 82 -13.71 1.33 -5.07
CA ASP A 82 -13.89 1.99 -6.36
C ASP A 82 -15.00 3.05 -6.35
N GLY A 83 -14.61 4.28 -6.73
CA GLY A 83 -15.47 5.48 -6.71
C GLY A 83 -15.68 6.08 -5.31
N ARG A 84 -15.01 5.55 -4.28
CA ARG A 84 -15.14 6.00 -2.89
C ARG A 84 -13.86 6.65 -2.36
N VAL A 85 -12.73 6.35 -2.98
CA VAL A 85 -11.42 6.93 -2.70
C VAL A 85 -10.73 7.28 -4.02
N SER A 86 -9.72 8.15 -3.96
CA SER A 86 -8.99 8.57 -5.16
C SER A 86 -8.10 7.49 -5.70
N ALA A 87 -7.36 6.81 -4.82
CA ALA A 87 -6.44 5.75 -5.21
C ALA A 87 -6.26 4.70 -4.12
N VAL A 88 -5.97 3.47 -4.54
CA VAL A 88 -5.52 2.36 -3.70
C VAL A 88 -4.24 1.81 -4.30
N PHE A 89 -3.17 1.78 -3.52
CA PHE A 89 -1.96 1.05 -3.88
C PHE A 89 -1.66 -0.03 -2.85
N GLY A 90 -1.33 -1.22 -3.34
CA GLY A 90 -0.93 -2.33 -2.49
C GLY A 90 0.55 -2.27 -2.14
N THR A 91 0.88 -2.81 -0.98
CA THR A 91 2.25 -3.00 -0.48
C THR A 91 2.40 -4.42 0.08
N HIS A 92 3.55 -4.79 0.57
CA HIS A 92 3.94 -6.04 1.22
C HIS A 92 4.86 -6.94 0.36
N THR A 93 4.54 -7.22 -0.89
CA THR A 93 5.27 -8.24 -1.67
C THR A 93 6.65 -7.79 -2.12
N HIS A 94 6.94 -6.49 -2.09
CA HIS A 94 8.17 -5.86 -2.57
C HIS A 94 8.42 -6.03 -4.09
N VAL A 95 7.44 -6.54 -4.84
CA VAL A 95 7.54 -6.73 -6.29
C VAL A 95 6.47 -5.90 -6.98
N GLN A 96 6.89 -4.91 -7.77
CA GLN A 96 5.97 -4.06 -8.50
C GLN A 96 5.16 -4.88 -9.50
N THR A 97 3.83 -4.82 -9.39
CA THR A 97 2.92 -5.46 -10.33
C THR A 97 2.66 -4.57 -11.56
N ALA A 98 2.22 -5.17 -12.66
CA ALA A 98 1.99 -4.50 -13.94
C ALA A 98 0.49 -4.35 -14.24
N ASP A 99 -0.31 -4.09 -13.22
CA ASP A 99 -1.76 -4.03 -13.30
C ASP A 99 -2.32 -2.64 -12.93
N GLU A 100 -1.45 -1.61 -13.00
CA GLU A 100 -1.88 -0.24 -12.77
C GLU A 100 -3.03 0.14 -13.70
N THR A 101 -4.08 0.69 -13.12
CA THR A 101 -5.30 1.02 -13.85
C THR A 101 -6.15 2.05 -13.13
N VAL A 102 -7.04 2.71 -13.86
CA VAL A 102 -8.17 3.43 -13.29
C VAL A 102 -9.38 2.48 -13.31
N LEU A 103 -9.92 2.18 -12.14
CA LEU A 103 -11.09 1.31 -12.00
C LEU A 103 -12.36 1.99 -12.57
N PRO A 104 -13.42 1.21 -12.87
CA PRO A 104 -14.60 1.72 -13.59
C PRO A 104 -15.29 2.94 -13.00
N LYS A 105 -15.19 3.17 -11.67
CA LYS A 105 -15.78 4.32 -11.00
C LYS A 105 -14.77 5.43 -10.69
N GLY A 106 -13.52 5.32 -11.19
CA GLY A 106 -12.53 6.38 -11.16
C GLY A 106 -11.49 6.29 -10.03
N THR A 107 -11.38 5.19 -9.31
CA THR A 107 -10.29 4.97 -8.35
C THR A 107 -9.04 4.46 -9.07
N GLY A 108 -7.90 5.13 -8.89
CA GLY A 108 -6.60 4.61 -9.33
C GLY A 108 -6.20 3.37 -8.53
N TYR A 109 -5.59 2.37 -9.19
CA TYR A 109 -5.25 1.12 -8.53
C TYR A 109 -3.95 0.50 -9.04
N ILE A 110 -3.19 -0.11 -8.13
CA ILE A 110 -2.12 -1.06 -8.41
C ILE A 110 -2.08 -2.12 -7.30
N THR A 111 -1.89 -3.38 -7.66
CA THR A 111 -1.85 -4.49 -6.68
C THR A 111 -0.65 -4.39 -5.73
N ASP A 112 0.54 -4.06 -6.24
CA ASP A 112 1.70 -3.78 -5.38
C ASP A 112 2.63 -2.75 -6.05
N VAL A 113 3.03 -1.76 -5.27
CA VAL A 113 3.88 -0.66 -5.77
C VAL A 113 5.34 -1.06 -5.89
N GLY A 114 5.73 -2.18 -5.28
CA GLY A 114 7.11 -2.64 -5.24
C GLY A 114 7.88 -2.14 -4.01
N MET A 115 9.18 -1.95 -4.16
CA MET A 115 10.05 -1.54 -3.07
C MET A 115 11.04 -0.45 -3.47
N THR A 116 11.56 0.24 -2.47
CA THR A 116 12.80 1.02 -2.55
C THR A 116 13.91 0.22 -1.88
N GLY A 117 14.96 -0.13 -2.64
CA GLY A 117 16.03 -0.94 -2.09
C GLY A 117 17.00 -1.50 -3.15
N PRO A 118 17.96 -2.33 -2.73
CA PRO A 118 18.99 -2.86 -3.60
C PRO A 118 18.42 -3.75 -4.71
N ILE A 119 18.93 -3.55 -5.93
CA ILE A 119 18.45 -4.25 -7.14
C ILE A 119 18.84 -5.72 -7.07
N GLU A 120 20.11 -6.02 -6.79
CA GLU A 120 20.63 -7.38 -6.71
C GLU A 120 20.40 -7.98 -5.32
N SER A 121 19.14 -8.31 -5.04
CA SER A 121 18.71 -8.82 -3.74
C SER A 121 17.48 -9.73 -3.86
N VAL A 122 17.21 -10.49 -2.81
CA VAL A 122 15.89 -11.12 -2.64
C VAL A 122 15.08 -10.24 -1.69
N LEU A 123 14.25 -9.36 -2.26
CA LEU A 123 13.39 -8.43 -1.52
C LEU A 123 14.15 -7.54 -0.52
N GLY A 124 15.37 -7.13 -0.88
CA GLY A 124 16.25 -6.31 -0.05
C GLY A 124 17.30 -7.09 0.75
N VAL A 125 17.16 -8.42 0.83
CA VAL A 125 18.08 -9.30 1.58
C VAL A 125 19.11 -9.93 0.64
N ARG A 126 20.33 -10.15 1.12
CA ARG A 126 21.40 -10.85 0.40
C ARG A 126 20.92 -12.23 -0.07
N ALA A 127 21.02 -12.48 -1.38
CA ALA A 127 20.41 -13.64 -2.02
C ALA A 127 20.92 -14.97 -1.45
N GLU A 128 22.24 -15.09 -1.16
CA GLU A 128 22.84 -16.30 -0.63
C GLU A 128 22.28 -16.69 0.75
N LEU A 129 21.87 -15.72 1.58
CA LEU A 129 21.29 -16.00 2.89
C LEU A 129 19.87 -16.54 2.76
N VAL A 130 19.08 -15.97 1.85
CA VAL A 130 17.72 -16.46 1.57
C VAL A 130 17.78 -17.85 0.96
N ILE A 131 18.64 -18.08 -0.03
CA ILE A 131 18.85 -19.39 -0.65
C ILE A 131 19.27 -20.43 0.41
N LYS A 132 20.24 -20.10 1.26
CA LYS A 132 20.67 -20.97 2.36
C LYS A 132 19.52 -21.37 3.27
N LYS A 133 18.67 -20.40 3.68
CA LYS A 133 17.48 -20.68 4.50
C LYS A 133 16.50 -21.60 3.79
N GLN A 134 16.25 -21.35 2.49
CA GLN A 134 15.29 -22.18 1.72
C GLN A 134 15.77 -23.63 1.53
N ILE A 135 17.05 -23.83 1.33
CA ILE A 135 17.64 -25.17 1.15
C ILE A 135 17.71 -25.92 2.49
N SER A 136 18.27 -25.29 3.52
CA SER A 136 18.56 -25.94 4.80
C SER A 136 17.34 -26.09 5.69
N LYS A 137 16.28 -25.27 5.49
CA LYS A 137 15.12 -25.11 6.38
C LYS A 137 15.48 -24.70 7.81
N MET A 138 16.74 -24.26 8.02
CA MET A 138 17.23 -23.80 9.32
C MET A 138 17.15 -22.28 9.44
N PRO A 139 17.04 -21.73 10.65
CA PRO A 139 17.12 -20.30 10.88
C PRO A 139 18.44 -19.73 10.33
N VAL A 140 18.35 -18.63 9.58
CA VAL A 140 19.49 -17.87 9.07
C VAL A 140 19.26 -16.42 9.42
N ARG A 141 20.26 -15.77 10.01
CA ARG A 141 20.24 -14.33 10.22
C ARG A 141 20.34 -13.63 8.87
N PHE A 142 19.39 -12.77 8.58
CA PHE A 142 19.38 -11.99 7.35
C PHE A 142 20.19 -10.70 7.53
N ASP A 143 20.88 -10.31 6.44
CA ASP A 143 21.51 -9.00 6.28
C ASP A 143 20.99 -8.37 4.99
N PHE A 144 20.95 -7.03 4.96
CA PHE A 144 20.59 -6.29 3.76
C PHE A 144 21.65 -6.48 2.67
N ALA A 145 21.19 -6.48 1.42
CA ALA A 145 22.09 -6.46 0.29
C ALA A 145 22.65 -5.05 0.08
N ASP A 146 23.89 -4.97 -0.39
CA ASP A 146 24.56 -3.74 -0.81
C ASP A 146 24.40 -3.52 -2.31
N GLY A 147 24.78 -2.32 -2.78
CA GLY A 147 24.88 -1.99 -4.20
C GLY A 147 23.85 -0.98 -4.69
N PRO A 148 23.71 -0.86 -6.02
CA PRO A 148 22.76 0.06 -6.64
C PRO A 148 21.32 -0.23 -6.19
N CYS A 149 20.60 0.85 -5.89
CA CYS A 149 19.20 0.76 -5.45
C CYS A 149 18.25 1.15 -6.57
N LYS A 150 17.02 0.67 -6.46
CA LYS A 150 15.86 1.15 -7.23
C LYS A 150 14.84 1.82 -6.33
N LEU A 151 14.01 2.64 -6.92
CA LEU A 151 12.80 3.18 -6.32
C LEU A 151 11.62 2.82 -7.25
N ASP A 152 10.81 1.85 -6.87
CA ASP A 152 9.56 1.55 -7.57
C ASP A 152 8.47 2.54 -7.16
N CYS A 153 7.74 3.08 -8.14
CA CYS A 153 6.77 4.15 -7.92
C CYS A 153 5.50 3.94 -8.74
N ILE A 154 4.41 4.52 -8.24
CA ILE A 154 3.17 4.75 -8.97
C ILE A 154 2.83 6.24 -8.93
N LEU A 155 2.44 6.81 -10.05
CA LEU A 155 1.89 8.15 -10.18
C LEU A 155 0.38 8.05 -10.42
N PHE A 156 -0.40 8.76 -9.65
CA PHE A 156 -1.83 8.96 -9.85
C PHE A 156 -2.09 10.42 -10.20
N ASP A 157 -2.60 10.69 -11.40
CA ASP A 157 -3.14 12.02 -11.74
C ASP A 157 -4.58 12.11 -11.25
N ILE A 158 -4.80 12.91 -10.20
CA ILE A 158 -6.08 13.01 -9.52
C ILE A 158 -6.72 14.37 -9.80
N ASP A 159 -7.97 14.39 -10.19
CA ASP A 159 -8.77 15.60 -10.35
C ASP A 159 -9.12 16.20 -8.97
N GLU A 160 -8.63 17.40 -8.66
CA GLU A 160 -8.88 18.07 -7.37
C GLU A 160 -10.36 18.38 -7.13
N LYS A 161 -11.18 18.53 -8.19
CA LYS A 161 -12.60 18.88 -8.06
C LYS A 161 -13.46 17.67 -7.72
N THR A 162 -13.17 16.53 -8.35
CA THR A 162 -13.92 15.30 -8.17
C THR A 162 -13.31 14.36 -7.14
N GLY A 163 -12.00 14.43 -6.92
CA GLY A 163 -11.22 13.47 -6.12
C GLY A 163 -10.95 12.15 -6.85
N LEU A 164 -11.33 12.02 -8.13
CA LEU A 164 -11.14 10.80 -8.92
C LEU A 164 -9.83 10.83 -9.70
N THR A 165 -9.25 9.66 -9.91
CA THR A 165 -8.03 9.48 -10.72
C THR A 165 -8.36 9.52 -12.21
N ARG A 166 -7.58 10.31 -12.96
CA ARG A 166 -7.66 10.42 -14.43
C ARG A 166 -6.78 9.41 -15.13
N SER A 167 -5.57 9.21 -14.61
CA SER A 167 -4.58 8.28 -15.16
C SER A 167 -3.66 7.73 -14.09
N THR A 168 -3.05 6.60 -14.40
CA THR A 168 -2.05 5.94 -13.56
C THR A 168 -0.83 5.59 -14.39
N GLU A 169 0.34 5.76 -13.82
CA GLU A 169 1.61 5.39 -14.47
C GLU A 169 2.55 4.80 -13.42
N ARG A 170 3.05 3.59 -13.65
CA ARG A 170 4.11 3.01 -12.83
C ARG A 170 5.48 3.21 -13.48
N PHE A 171 6.49 3.40 -12.67
CA PHE A 171 7.87 3.50 -13.12
C PHE A 171 8.83 3.03 -12.03
N SER A 172 10.07 2.76 -12.43
CA SER A 172 11.15 2.39 -11.53
C SER A 172 12.36 3.25 -11.87
N LEU A 173 12.84 4.00 -10.89
CA LEU A 173 14.08 4.76 -10.98
C LEU A 173 15.25 3.87 -10.52
N ARG A 174 16.38 3.94 -11.23
CA ARG A 174 17.60 3.18 -10.95
C ARG A 174 18.81 4.08 -10.90
#